data_a11d8e6ad52766d055c574bb1eeab52d
#
_entry.id   a11d8e6ad52766d055c574bb1eeab52d
#
_cell.length_a   1.000
_cell.length_b   1.000
_cell.length_c   1.000
_cell.angle_alpha   90.00
_cell.angle_beta   90.00
_cell.angle_gamma   90.00
#
_symmetry.space_group_name_H-M   'P 1'
#
loop_
_entity.id
_entity.type
_entity.pdbx_description
1 polymer ?
#
loop_
_entity_poly.entity_id
_entity_poly.type
_entity_poly.pdbx_seq_one_letter_code
_entity_poly.pdbx_strand_id
1 'polypeptide(L)'
;HPFLRRNNWRAKNLCLCGNFNMTNIEEVFSLLTRQGQCPRIYSDSYIMLELMGHRLDREVERNFVAAKAMEMQDVEITKYIEDHVKMSNVLKTTMTHFDGGYVVCGITGSGEMFSMRDPWGIRPAFYYKNDEFVVLASERPVLQTTFDIECDDVCELQPGQALIVNKAGECSLTQIIEPKEVKA
;
A
#
# COMPACT_ATOMS: atom_id res chain seq x y z
N HIS A 1 9.60 -13.54 0.31
CA HIS A 1 8.79 -12.56 -0.42
C HIS A 1 8.02 -13.23 -1.54
N PRO A 2 6.78 -12.82 -1.82
CA PRO A 2 6.00 -11.82 -1.08
C PRO A 2 5.45 -12.32 0.27
N PHE A 3 4.96 -11.39 1.10
CA PHE A 3 4.28 -11.70 2.36
C PHE A 3 2.77 -11.61 2.17
N LEU A 4 2.04 -12.61 2.65
CA LEU A 4 0.60 -12.73 2.46
C LEU A 4 -0.13 -12.76 3.80
N ARG A 5 -1.04 -11.81 4.00
CA ARG A 5 -2.03 -11.83 5.06
C ARG A 5 -3.34 -12.36 4.49
N ARG A 6 -3.81 -13.47 5.06
CA ARG A 6 -5.06 -14.13 4.64
C ARG A 6 -6.21 -13.83 5.60
N ASN A 7 -7.38 -13.65 5.03
CA ASN A 7 -8.63 -13.49 5.74
C ASN A 7 -9.75 -14.19 4.96
N ASN A 8 -10.81 -14.61 5.63
CA ASN A 8 -11.98 -15.19 4.96
C ASN A 8 -12.75 -14.16 4.11
N TRP A 9 -12.64 -12.89 4.44
CA TRP A 9 -13.16 -11.81 3.62
C TRP A 9 -12.14 -11.43 2.55
N ARG A 10 -12.55 -11.53 1.28
CA ARG A 10 -11.68 -11.25 0.14
C ARG A 10 -11.04 -9.87 0.23
N ALA A 11 -11.84 -8.83 0.54
CA ALA A 11 -11.38 -7.45 0.66
C ALA A 11 -10.34 -7.23 1.77
N LYS A 12 -10.21 -8.13 2.74
CA LYS A 12 -9.23 -8.06 3.85
C LYS A 12 -7.93 -8.81 3.55
N ASN A 13 -7.82 -9.48 2.40
CA ASN A 13 -6.56 -10.11 2.01
C ASN A 13 -5.59 -9.07 1.48
N LEU A 14 -4.33 -9.23 1.84
CA LEU A 14 -3.27 -8.31 1.47
C LEU A 14 -1.98 -9.06 1.21
N CYS A 15 -1.35 -8.78 0.08
CA CYS A 15 -0.04 -9.29 -0.26
C CYS A 15 0.92 -8.12 -0.42
N LEU A 16 2.10 -8.18 0.21
CA LEU A 16 3.12 -7.14 0.15
C LEU A 16 4.46 -7.69 -0.33
N CYS A 17 5.16 -6.89 -1.07
CA CYS A 17 6.59 -7.04 -1.33
C CYS A 17 7.25 -5.67 -1.38
N GLY A 18 8.57 -5.62 -1.27
CA GLY A 18 9.28 -4.35 -1.34
C GLY A 18 10.71 -4.42 -0.82
N ASN A 19 11.36 -3.27 -0.86
CA ASN A 19 12.67 -3.03 -0.27
C ASN A 19 12.50 -2.02 0.86
N PHE A 20 12.70 -2.46 2.10
CA PHE A 20 12.46 -1.60 3.26
C PHE A 20 13.38 -1.95 4.42
N ASN A 21 13.69 -0.94 5.21
CA ASN A 21 14.39 -1.03 6.48
C ASN A 21 13.74 -0.03 7.43
N MET A 22 13.02 -0.55 8.41
CA MET A 22 12.28 0.25 9.40
C MET A 22 13.18 0.58 10.59
N THR A 23 13.21 1.86 10.97
CA THR A 23 13.97 2.30 12.15
C THR A 23 13.18 2.24 13.44
N ASN A 24 11.84 2.18 13.35
CA ASN A 24 10.93 2.25 14.49
C ASN A 24 10.04 0.99 14.64
N ILE A 25 10.55 -0.17 14.32
CA ILE A 25 9.79 -1.43 14.37
C ILE A 25 9.20 -1.72 15.76
N GLU A 26 9.93 -1.40 16.84
CA GLU A 26 9.46 -1.61 18.23
C GLU A 26 8.24 -0.76 18.57
N GLU A 27 8.22 0.49 18.08
CA GLU A 27 7.09 1.40 18.27
C GLU A 27 5.84 0.88 17.56
N VAL A 28 6.02 0.40 16.31
CA VAL A 28 4.92 -0.16 15.51
C VAL A 28 4.41 -1.45 16.12
N PHE A 29 5.31 -2.33 16.60
CA PHE A 29 4.92 -3.55 17.32
C PHE A 29 4.11 -3.22 18.58
N SER A 30 4.58 -2.27 19.38
CA SER A 30 3.89 -1.80 20.58
C SER A 30 2.53 -1.19 20.27
N LEU A 31 2.42 -0.45 19.15
CA LEU A 31 1.16 0.11 18.67
C LEU A 31 0.15 -1.00 18.35
N LEU A 32 0.56 -2.02 17.59
CA LEU A 32 -0.27 -3.18 17.25
C LEU A 32 -0.76 -3.92 18.51
N THR A 33 0.13 -4.18 19.45
CA THR A 33 -0.20 -4.86 20.71
C THR A 33 -1.21 -4.07 21.52
N ARG A 34 -1.03 -2.75 21.65
CA ARG A 34 -2.01 -1.86 22.34
C ARG A 34 -3.37 -1.83 21.65
N GLN A 35 -3.43 -2.12 20.35
CA GLN A 35 -4.66 -2.21 19.57
C GLN A 35 -5.28 -3.61 19.58
N GLY A 36 -4.76 -4.52 20.42
CA GLY A 36 -5.27 -5.88 20.58
C GLY A 36 -4.80 -6.85 19.50
N GLN A 37 -3.83 -6.45 18.66
CA GLN A 37 -3.20 -7.36 17.70
C GLN A 37 -2.08 -8.15 18.40
N CYS A 38 -1.79 -9.34 17.87
CA CYS A 38 -0.72 -10.19 18.40
C CYS A 38 0.19 -10.63 17.24
N PRO A 39 1.12 -9.77 16.80
CA PRO A 39 2.06 -10.14 15.74
C PRO A 39 2.92 -11.33 16.17
N ARG A 40 2.96 -12.37 15.33
CA ARG A 40 3.65 -13.63 15.66
C ARG A 40 5.14 -13.61 15.34
N ILE A 41 5.53 -12.74 14.41
CA ILE A 41 6.89 -12.64 13.90
C ILE A 41 7.38 -11.22 14.09
N TYR A 42 8.54 -11.07 14.73
CA TYR A 42 9.18 -9.78 14.91
C TYR A 42 10.17 -9.54 13.75
N SER A 43 9.63 -9.01 12.66
CA SER A 43 10.41 -8.53 11.52
C SER A 43 9.70 -7.33 10.92
N ASP A 44 10.45 -6.40 10.33
CA ASP A 44 9.90 -5.21 9.71
C ASP A 44 8.85 -5.53 8.63
N SER A 45 9.11 -6.52 7.79
CA SER A 45 8.17 -6.99 6.76
C SER A 45 6.83 -7.44 7.33
N TYR A 46 6.88 -8.25 8.38
CA TYR A 46 5.68 -8.82 8.98
C TYR A 46 4.91 -7.78 9.78
N ILE A 47 5.61 -6.94 10.54
CA ILE A 47 5.00 -5.86 11.31
C ILE A 47 4.34 -4.83 10.39
N MET A 48 4.99 -4.50 9.26
CA MET A 48 4.43 -3.62 8.23
C MET A 48 3.15 -4.22 7.62
N LEU A 49 3.18 -5.52 7.28
CA LEU A 49 2.01 -6.25 6.76
C LEU A 49 0.85 -6.24 7.77
N GLU A 50 1.12 -6.50 9.04
CA GLU A 50 0.08 -6.54 10.08
C GLU A 50 -0.53 -5.16 10.34
N LEU A 51 0.27 -4.08 10.41
CA LEU A 51 -0.27 -2.75 10.57
C LEU A 51 -1.13 -2.33 9.38
N MET A 52 -0.62 -2.54 8.17
CA MET A 52 -1.38 -2.21 6.95
C MET A 52 -2.65 -3.04 6.83
N GLY A 53 -2.58 -4.33 7.15
CA GLY A 53 -3.74 -5.23 7.18
C GLY A 53 -4.78 -4.80 8.21
N HIS A 54 -4.34 -4.36 9.39
CA HIS A 54 -5.23 -3.82 10.40
C HIS A 54 -5.93 -2.52 9.94
N ARG A 55 -5.22 -1.64 9.22
CA ARG A 55 -5.82 -0.43 8.61
C ARG A 55 -6.82 -0.79 7.51
N LEU A 56 -6.49 -1.78 6.69
CA LEU A 56 -7.41 -2.32 5.69
C LEU A 56 -8.68 -2.91 6.33
N ASP A 57 -8.55 -3.67 7.41
CA ASP A 57 -9.69 -4.20 8.16
C ASP A 57 -10.62 -3.07 8.63
N ARG A 58 -10.07 -1.97 9.14
CA ARG A 58 -10.82 -0.78 9.57
C ARG A 58 -11.54 -0.09 8.42
N GLU A 59 -10.92 -0.01 7.26
CA GLU A 59 -11.54 0.59 6.07
C GLU A 59 -12.69 -0.30 5.56
N VAL A 60 -12.50 -1.61 5.54
CA VAL A 60 -13.55 -2.59 5.19
C VAL A 60 -14.72 -2.52 6.18
N GLU A 61 -14.45 -2.45 7.48
CA GLU A 61 -15.48 -2.35 8.51
C GLU A 61 -16.32 -1.08 8.37
N ARG A 62 -15.67 0.06 8.09
CA ARG A 62 -16.38 1.33 7.83
C ARG A 62 -17.36 1.19 6.68
N ASN A 63 -16.93 0.59 5.57
CA ASN A 63 -17.78 0.39 4.40
C ASN A 63 -18.89 -0.65 4.67
N PHE A 64 -18.61 -1.68 5.48
CA PHE A 64 -19.63 -2.62 5.92
C PHE A 64 -20.76 -1.94 6.71
N VAL A 65 -20.40 -1.09 7.68
CA VAL A 65 -21.37 -0.33 8.47
C VAL A 65 -22.19 0.61 7.58
N ALA A 66 -21.54 1.29 6.63
CA ALA A 66 -22.24 2.15 5.66
C ALA A 66 -23.23 1.37 4.78
N ALA A 67 -22.82 0.21 4.25
CA ALA A 67 -23.70 -0.65 3.45
C ALA A 67 -24.91 -1.15 4.25
N LYS A 68 -24.70 -1.54 5.51
CA LYS A 68 -25.79 -1.95 6.42
C LYS A 68 -26.75 -0.79 6.71
N ALA A 69 -26.27 0.41 6.88
CA ALA A 69 -27.11 1.60 7.07
C ALA A 69 -27.96 1.93 5.82
N MET A 70 -27.55 1.45 4.64
CA MET A 70 -28.30 1.54 3.39
C MET A 70 -29.21 0.31 3.16
N GLU A 71 -29.39 -0.56 4.18
CA GLU A 71 -30.19 -1.77 4.13
C GLU A 71 -29.76 -2.82 3.09
N MET A 72 -28.51 -2.73 2.59
CA MET A 72 -27.93 -3.70 1.68
C MET A 72 -27.77 -5.07 2.35
N GLN A 73 -27.82 -6.14 1.57
CA GLN A 73 -27.72 -7.52 2.06
C GLN A 73 -26.72 -8.35 1.24
N ASP A 74 -26.17 -9.36 1.89
CA ASP A 74 -25.37 -10.44 1.29
C ASP A 74 -24.30 -9.96 0.29
N VAL A 75 -24.45 -10.33 -0.98
CA VAL A 75 -23.49 -10.04 -2.07
C VAL A 75 -23.39 -8.53 -2.37
N GLU A 76 -24.47 -7.77 -2.16
CA GLU A 76 -24.47 -6.32 -2.36
C GLU A 76 -23.52 -5.63 -1.42
N ILE A 77 -23.45 -6.08 -0.15
CA ILE A 77 -22.48 -5.56 0.83
C ILE A 77 -21.06 -5.81 0.37
N THR A 78 -20.77 -7.04 -0.09
CA THR A 78 -19.43 -7.39 -0.57
C THR A 78 -19.02 -6.51 -1.75
N LYS A 79 -19.91 -6.33 -2.72
CA LYS A 79 -19.68 -5.46 -3.87
C LYS A 79 -19.47 -4.01 -3.45
N TYR A 80 -20.35 -3.50 -2.56
CA TYR A 80 -20.22 -2.14 -2.04
C TYR A 80 -18.84 -1.90 -1.38
N ILE A 81 -18.42 -2.82 -0.52
CA ILE A 81 -17.11 -2.74 0.14
C ILE A 81 -15.98 -2.68 -0.90
N GLU A 82 -15.97 -3.60 -1.86
CA GLU A 82 -14.94 -3.66 -2.89
C GLU A 82 -14.91 -2.42 -3.80
N ASP A 83 -16.04 -1.76 -3.99
CA ASP A 83 -16.15 -0.55 -4.80
C ASP A 83 -15.80 0.73 -4.01
N HIS A 84 -15.81 0.68 -2.67
CA HIS A 84 -15.66 1.87 -1.82
C HIS A 84 -14.46 1.85 -0.86
N VAL A 85 -13.69 0.75 -0.80
CA VAL A 85 -12.41 0.76 -0.09
C VAL A 85 -11.48 1.80 -0.73
N LYS A 86 -10.99 2.72 0.10
CA LYS A 86 -10.07 3.76 -0.34
C LYS A 86 -8.64 3.41 0.10
N MET A 87 -7.87 2.84 -0.81
CA MET A 87 -6.49 2.47 -0.51
C MET A 87 -5.64 3.67 -0.07
N SER A 88 -5.89 4.87 -0.58
CA SER A 88 -5.22 6.09 -0.13
C SER A 88 -5.39 6.36 1.38
N ASN A 89 -6.57 6.05 1.96
CA ASN A 89 -6.79 6.17 3.40
C ASN A 89 -5.99 5.12 4.19
N VAL A 90 -5.97 3.88 3.69
CA VAL A 90 -5.19 2.79 4.29
C VAL A 90 -3.71 3.15 4.31
N LEU A 91 -3.16 3.62 3.19
CA LEU A 91 -1.77 4.03 3.07
C LEU A 91 -1.44 5.21 3.98
N LYS A 92 -2.28 6.25 4.00
CA LYS A 92 -2.08 7.42 4.85
C LYS A 92 -2.02 7.05 6.34
N THR A 93 -2.98 6.28 6.81
CA THR A 93 -3.04 5.85 8.22
C THR A 93 -1.96 4.84 8.60
N THR A 94 -1.32 4.21 7.61
CA THR A 94 -0.19 3.31 7.80
C THR A 94 1.13 4.07 7.80
N MET A 95 1.40 4.87 6.76
CA MET A 95 2.67 5.59 6.57
C MET A 95 2.97 6.59 7.68
N THR A 96 1.94 7.15 8.35
CA THR A 96 2.12 8.04 9.51
C THR A 96 2.82 7.37 10.70
N HIS A 97 2.85 6.04 10.71
CA HIS A 97 3.50 5.26 11.78
C HIS A 97 4.83 4.65 11.35
N PHE A 98 5.19 4.76 10.07
CA PHE A 98 6.44 4.20 9.57
C PHE A 98 7.56 5.24 9.56
N ASP A 99 8.72 4.84 10.05
CA ASP A 99 9.96 5.57 9.90
C ASP A 99 11.05 4.66 9.32
N GLY A 100 11.91 5.23 8.46
CA GLY A 100 12.93 4.49 7.73
C GLY A 100 12.83 4.67 6.22
N GLY A 101 13.65 3.92 5.48
CA GLY A 101 13.65 3.91 4.02
C GLY A 101 12.86 2.73 3.46
N TYR A 102 11.85 2.99 2.64
CA TYR A 102 11.03 1.93 2.07
C TYR A 102 10.42 2.27 0.71
N VAL A 103 10.33 1.24 -0.14
CA VAL A 103 9.38 1.16 -1.25
C VAL A 103 8.61 -0.13 -1.08
N VAL A 104 7.30 -0.03 -0.95
CA VAL A 104 6.40 -1.16 -0.74
C VAL A 104 5.40 -1.24 -1.86
N CYS A 105 5.27 -2.41 -2.45
CA CYS A 105 4.24 -2.74 -3.42
C CYS A 105 3.26 -3.71 -2.78
N GLY A 106 2.00 -3.59 -3.10
CA GLY A 106 0.97 -4.46 -2.57
C GLY A 106 -0.20 -4.67 -3.50
N ILE A 107 -0.92 -5.75 -3.23
CA ILE A 107 -2.19 -6.06 -3.87
C ILE A 107 -3.18 -6.53 -2.82
N THR A 108 -4.41 -6.04 -2.91
CA THR A 108 -5.54 -6.50 -2.08
C THR A 108 -6.26 -7.66 -2.73
N GLY A 109 -7.03 -8.41 -1.95
CA GLY A 109 -7.87 -9.47 -2.50
C GLY A 109 -9.01 -8.95 -3.41
N SER A 110 -9.34 -7.66 -3.35
CA SER A 110 -10.30 -7.00 -4.25
C SER A 110 -9.69 -6.64 -5.61
N GLY A 111 -8.36 -6.76 -5.77
CA GLY A 111 -7.66 -6.48 -7.02
C GLY A 111 -7.06 -5.07 -7.12
N GLU A 112 -7.13 -4.27 -6.06
CA GLU A 112 -6.42 -2.99 -6.01
C GLU A 112 -4.94 -3.23 -5.81
N MET A 113 -4.12 -2.55 -6.59
CA MET A 113 -2.66 -2.56 -6.47
C MET A 113 -2.16 -1.18 -6.05
N PHE A 114 -1.04 -1.17 -5.35
CA PHE A 114 -0.39 0.07 -4.96
C PHE A 114 1.12 -0.10 -4.85
N SER A 115 1.81 1.02 -4.99
CA SER A 115 3.21 1.16 -4.62
C SER A 115 3.38 2.45 -3.86
N MET A 116 4.09 2.45 -2.75
CA MET A 116 4.34 3.64 -1.94
C MET A 116 5.82 3.80 -1.65
N ARG A 117 6.31 5.05 -1.64
CA ARG A 117 7.69 5.41 -1.33
C ARG A 117 7.76 6.17 -0.01
N ASP A 118 8.82 5.93 0.76
CA ASP A 118 9.08 6.63 2.01
C ASP A 118 9.13 8.16 1.83
N PRO A 119 8.72 8.93 2.86
CA PRO A 119 8.67 10.39 2.76
C PRO A 119 10.04 11.07 2.74
N TRP A 120 11.12 10.35 3.10
CA TRP A 120 12.50 10.84 3.02
C TRP A 120 13.13 10.63 1.63
N GLY A 121 12.51 9.77 0.78
CA GLY A 121 13.05 9.42 -0.52
C GLY A 121 14.33 8.58 -0.48
N ILE A 122 14.55 7.83 0.61
CA ILE A 122 15.77 7.03 0.82
C ILE A 122 15.84 5.89 -0.21
N ARG A 123 14.73 5.22 -0.46
CA ARG A 123 14.69 4.14 -1.47
C ARG A 123 14.22 4.69 -2.81
N PRO A 124 14.91 4.35 -3.92
CA PRO A 124 14.48 4.77 -5.24
C PRO A 124 13.28 3.97 -5.72
N ALA A 125 12.41 4.63 -6.47
CA ALA A 125 11.29 3.99 -7.16
C ALA A 125 10.97 4.74 -8.44
N PHE A 126 10.91 4.02 -9.54
CA PHE A 126 10.60 4.54 -10.87
C PHE A 126 9.42 3.80 -11.45
N TYR A 127 8.58 4.51 -12.20
CA TYR A 127 7.42 3.91 -12.84
C TYR A 127 7.28 4.40 -14.27
N TYR A 128 6.56 3.60 -15.04
CA TYR A 128 6.04 3.94 -16.35
C TYR A 128 4.59 3.51 -16.45
N LYS A 129 3.78 4.27 -17.14
CA LYS A 129 2.39 3.93 -17.44
C LYS A 129 2.01 4.34 -18.85
N ASN A 130 1.24 3.49 -19.48
CA ASN A 130 0.55 3.77 -20.74
C ASN A 130 -0.90 3.25 -20.66
N ASP A 131 -1.58 3.15 -21.80
CA ASP A 131 -2.96 2.66 -21.86
C ASP A 131 -3.09 1.15 -21.63
N GLU A 132 -1.99 0.39 -21.72
CA GLU A 132 -1.99 -1.07 -21.63
C GLU A 132 -1.51 -1.57 -20.26
N PHE A 133 -0.50 -0.93 -19.69
CA PHE A 133 0.10 -1.40 -18.42
C PHE A 133 0.71 -0.28 -17.57
N VAL A 134 0.89 -0.63 -16.30
CA VAL A 134 1.64 0.16 -15.31
C VAL A 134 2.73 -0.73 -14.74
N VAL A 135 3.96 -0.23 -14.72
CA VAL A 135 5.11 -0.96 -14.18
C VAL A 135 5.92 -0.07 -13.25
N LEU A 136 6.45 -0.69 -12.18
CA LEU A 136 7.32 -0.01 -11.23
C LEU A 136 8.55 -0.87 -10.95
N ALA A 137 9.71 -0.21 -10.84
CA ALA A 137 10.97 -0.83 -10.48
C ALA A 137 11.79 0.08 -9.57
N SER A 138 12.77 -0.48 -8.86
CA SER A 138 13.72 0.26 -8.05
C SER A 138 14.76 1.02 -8.89
N GLU A 139 14.94 0.63 -10.15
CA GLU A 139 15.96 1.18 -11.03
C GLU A 139 15.38 1.52 -12.41
N ARG A 140 15.69 2.71 -12.90
CA ARG A 140 15.27 3.20 -14.22
C ARG A 140 15.72 2.27 -15.38
N PRO A 141 16.98 1.79 -15.43
CA PRO A 141 17.43 0.90 -16.51
C PRO A 141 16.62 -0.39 -16.64
N VAL A 142 16.07 -0.91 -15.55
CA VAL A 142 15.22 -2.10 -15.57
C VAL A 142 13.97 -1.88 -16.42
N LEU A 143 13.32 -0.72 -16.29
CA LEU A 143 12.14 -0.36 -17.07
C LEU A 143 12.49 -0.17 -18.54
N GLN A 144 13.58 0.56 -18.81
CA GLN A 144 14.04 0.84 -20.18
C GLN A 144 14.36 -0.44 -20.95
N THR A 145 15.17 -1.33 -20.36
CA THR A 145 15.64 -2.54 -21.06
C THR A 145 14.58 -3.63 -21.16
N THR A 146 13.66 -3.73 -20.19
CA THR A 146 12.65 -4.79 -20.18
C THR A 146 11.46 -4.47 -21.08
N PHE A 147 11.08 -3.19 -21.16
CA PHE A 147 9.87 -2.75 -21.85
C PHE A 147 10.14 -1.87 -23.07
N ASP A 148 11.42 -1.69 -23.44
CA ASP A 148 11.85 -0.82 -24.55
C ASP A 148 11.31 0.63 -24.40
N ILE A 149 11.48 1.20 -23.20
CA ILE A 149 10.97 2.51 -22.83
C ILE A 149 12.09 3.54 -22.90
N GLU A 150 11.82 4.69 -23.51
CA GLU A 150 12.76 5.81 -23.52
C GLU A 150 13.01 6.37 -22.12
N CYS A 151 14.22 6.90 -21.91
CA CYS A 151 14.64 7.39 -20.59
C CYS A 151 13.72 8.51 -20.05
N ASP A 152 13.27 9.37 -20.95
CA ASP A 152 12.47 10.56 -20.62
C ASP A 152 11.02 10.20 -20.26
N ASP A 153 10.55 9.01 -20.64
CA ASP A 153 9.21 8.51 -20.32
C ASP A 153 9.13 7.85 -18.95
N VAL A 154 10.29 7.48 -18.38
CA VAL A 154 10.35 6.87 -17.04
C VAL A 154 10.27 7.95 -15.96
N CYS A 155 9.21 7.92 -15.19
CA CYS A 155 8.97 8.85 -14.09
C CYS A 155 9.51 8.33 -12.76
N GLU A 156 9.91 9.23 -11.88
CA GLU A 156 10.28 8.91 -10.50
C GLU A 156 9.05 9.05 -9.60
N LEU A 157 8.77 8.04 -8.77
CA LEU A 157 7.78 8.16 -7.70
C LEU A 157 8.37 9.07 -6.62
N GLN A 158 7.73 10.19 -6.35
CA GLN A 158 8.26 11.20 -5.43
C GLN A 158 8.18 10.74 -3.96
N PRO A 159 9.02 11.30 -3.06
CA PRO A 159 8.95 11.00 -1.63
C PRO A 159 7.54 11.19 -1.06
N GLY A 160 7.06 10.22 -0.30
CA GLY A 160 5.73 10.24 0.31
C GLY A 160 4.56 10.03 -0.64
N GLN A 161 4.82 9.77 -1.92
CA GLN A 161 3.78 9.45 -2.91
C GLN A 161 3.44 7.96 -2.93
N ALA A 162 2.23 7.68 -3.39
CA ALA A 162 1.79 6.37 -3.79
C ALA A 162 1.23 6.37 -5.22
N LEU A 163 1.55 5.32 -5.96
CA LEU A 163 0.92 4.92 -7.21
C LEU A 163 -0.16 3.91 -6.86
N ILE A 164 -1.41 4.20 -7.16
CA ILE A 164 -2.55 3.32 -6.83
C ILE A 164 -3.26 2.97 -8.12
N VAL A 165 -3.50 1.68 -8.33
CA VAL A 165 -4.26 1.14 -9.46
C VAL A 165 -5.49 0.45 -8.89
N ASN A 166 -6.66 0.93 -9.25
CA ASN A 166 -7.92 0.33 -8.80
C ASN A 166 -8.24 -0.95 -9.60
N LYS A 167 -9.27 -1.68 -9.19
CA LYS A 167 -9.68 -2.92 -9.85
C LYS A 167 -10.16 -2.75 -11.30
N ALA A 168 -10.47 -1.51 -11.71
CA ALA A 168 -10.82 -1.18 -13.11
C ALA A 168 -9.59 -0.88 -13.97
N GLY A 169 -8.38 -0.89 -13.38
CA GLY A 169 -7.13 -0.55 -14.07
C GLY A 169 -6.80 0.95 -14.09
N GLU A 170 -7.63 1.79 -13.46
CA GLU A 170 -7.36 3.22 -13.40
C GLU A 170 -6.21 3.50 -12.42
N CYS A 171 -5.20 4.18 -12.93
CA CYS A 171 -3.97 4.52 -12.22
C CYS A 171 -4.01 5.97 -11.72
N SER A 172 -3.74 6.17 -10.45
CA SER A 172 -3.63 7.48 -9.82
C SER A 172 -2.34 7.63 -9.03
N LEU A 173 -1.77 8.84 -9.05
CA LEU A 173 -0.68 9.27 -8.19
C LEU A 173 -1.25 10.12 -7.05
N THR A 174 -0.94 9.76 -5.83
CA THR A 174 -1.46 10.46 -4.66
C THR A 174 -0.34 10.81 -3.70
N GLN A 175 -0.23 12.07 -3.30
CA GLN A 175 0.64 12.46 -2.19
C GLN A 175 -0.01 11.99 -0.89
N ILE A 176 0.60 11.02 -0.24
CA ILE A 176 0.08 10.38 0.98
C ILE A 176 0.58 11.13 2.22
N ILE A 177 1.87 11.42 2.25
CA ILE A 177 2.55 12.18 3.30
C ILE A 177 3.43 13.21 2.62
N GLU A 178 3.52 14.41 3.20
CA GLU A 178 4.44 15.44 2.72
C GLU A 178 5.89 14.96 2.77
N PRO A 179 6.70 15.28 1.76
CA PRO A 179 8.11 14.97 1.77
C PRO A 179 8.80 15.53 3.02
N LYS A 180 9.70 14.76 3.58
CA LYS A 180 10.53 15.18 4.71
C LYS A 180 11.90 15.60 4.21
N GLU A 181 12.38 16.74 4.65
CA GLU A 181 13.73 17.21 4.34
C GLU A 181 14.72 16.69 5.38
N VAL A 182 15.82 16.15 4.91
CA VAL A 182 16.98 15.86 5.77
C VAL A 182 17.60 17.22 6.13
N LYS A 183 17.40 17.69 7.35
CA LYS A 183 18.16 18.84 7.84
C LYS A 183 19.62 18.40 7.99
N ALA A 184 20.48 18.99 7.17
CA ALA A 184 21.95 18.85 7.27
C ALA A 184 22.46 19.45 8.58
#